data_f32da11608f8e32cd6bf2545d95094c4
#
_entry.id   f32da11608f8e32cd6bf2545d95094c4
#
_cell.length_a   1.000
_cell.length_b   1.000
_cell.length_c   1.000
_cell.angle_alpha   90.00
_cell.angle_beta   90.00
_cell.angle_gamma   90.00
#
_symmetry.space_group_name_H-M   'P 1'
#
loop_
_entity.id
_entity.type
_entity.pdbx_description
1 polymer ?
#
loop_
_entity_poly.entity_id
_entity_poly.type
_entity_poly.pdbx_seq_one_letter_code
_entity_poly.pdbx_strand_id
1 'polypeptide(L)'
;MAIRFILSDYIEQAMAHAIYDKLEDGTFVGRISLCKGVMAFGSTLRECEEELRSTLEDWILVGLKLGHLLPVIAGINLNKEPSYEPVGAL
;
A
#
# COMPACT_ATOMS: atom_id res chain seq x y z
N MET A 1 -12.38 15.43 8.63
CA MET A 1 -11.71 14.89 7.44
C MET A 1 -12.46 13.68 6.92
N ALA A 2 -12.68 13.61 5.63
CA ALA A 2 -13.39 12.49 5.05
C ALA A 2 -12.48 11.25 5.00
N ILE A 3 -13.06 10.08 5.27
CA ILE A 3 -12.35 8.80 5.29
C ILE A 3 -11.61 8.56 3.96
N ARG A 4 -12.23 8.93 2.83
CA ARG A 4 -11.60 8.70 1.53
C ARG A 4 -10.29 9.45 1.35
N PHE A 5 -10.11 10.60 2.00
CA PHE A 5 -8.84 11.32 1.96
C PHE A 5 -7.79 10.59 2.76
N ILE A 6 -8.19 10.05 3.90
CA ILE A 6 -7.28 9.25 4.73
C ILE A 6 -6.83 8.01 3.96
N LEU A 7 -7.77 7.34 3.29
CA LEU A 7 -7.47 6.15 2.50
C LEU A 7 -6.55 6.49 1.33
N SER A 8 -6.83 7.58 0.61
CA SER A 8 -5.99 8.01 -0.50
C SER A 8 -4.58 8.32 -0.04
N ASP A 9 -4.44 9.00 1.09
CA ASP A 9 -3.13 9.31 1.64
C ASP A 9 -2.38 8.05 2.05
N TYR A 10 -3.08 7.09 2.63
CA TYR A 10 -2.48 5.81 3.00
C TYR A 10 -1.92 5.09 1.77
N ILE A 11 -2.70 5.03 0.71
CA ILE A 11 -2.28 4.38 -0.53
C ILE A 11 -1.06 5.10 -1.12
N GLU A 12 -1.09 6.43 -1.17
CA GLU A 12 0.04 7.21 -1.68
C GLU A 12 1.31 6.97 -0.86
N GLN A 13 1.19 6.98 0.46
CA GLN A 13 2.35 6.75 1.32
C GLN A 13 2.87 5.33 1.21
N ALA A 14 1.98 4.34 1.13
CA ALA A 14 2.38 2.95 0.95
C ALA A 14 3.10 2.77 -0.39
N MET A 15 2.56 3.35 -1.46
CA MET A 15 3.19 3.27 -2.79
C MET A 15 4.55 3.94 -2.82
N ALA A 16 4.76 4.96 -1.99
CA ALA A 16 6.05 5.62 -1.91
C ALA A 16 7.14 4.70 -1.36
N HIS A 17 6.75 3.62 -0.67
CA HIS A 17 7.69 2.62 -0.15
C HIS A 17 7.87 1.44 -1.09
N ALA A 18 7.27 1.48 -2.27
CA ALA A 18 7.36 0.39 -3.23
C ALA A 18 8.78 0.25 -3.77
N ILE A 19 9.19 -0.99 -3.96
CA ILE A 19 10.49 -1.33 -4.52
C ILE A 19 10.23 -2.17 -5.78
N TYR A 20 10.91 -1.81 -6.86
CA TYR A 20 10.75 -2.49 -8.14
C TYR A 20 12.07 -3.09 -8.59
N ASP A 21 12.00 -4.32 -9.11
CA ASP A 21 13.17 -5.00 -9.67
C ASP A 21 12.84 -5.46 -11.07
N LYS A 22 13.82 -5.37 -11.96
CA LYS A 22 13.70 -5.90 -13.32
C LYS A 22 14.17 -7.34 -13.30
N LEU A 23 13.34 -8.23 -13.84
CA LEU A 23 13.65 -9.65 -13.89
C LEU A 23 14.47 -9.99 -15.15
N GLU A 24 15.04 -11.19 -15.17
CA GLU A 24 15.90 -11.62 -16.29
C GLU A 24 15.18 -11.62 -17.61
N ASP A 25 13.87 -11.90 -17.62
CA ASP A 25 13.09 -11.92 -18.85
C ASP A 25 12.65 -10.53 -19.30
N GLY A 26 13.08 -9.48 -18.60
CA GLY A 26 12.75 -8.11 -18.95
C GLY A 26 11.47 -7.57 -18.34
N THR A 27 10.74 -8.41 -17.60
CA THR A 27 9.55 -7.95 -16.88
C THR A 27 9.95 -7.34 -15.54
N PHE A 28 8.97 -6.79 -14.81
CA PHE A 28 9.20 -6.13 -13.54
C PHE A 28 8.38 -6.76 -12.43
N VAL A 29 8.93 -6.76 -11.23
CA VAL A 29 8.19 -7.11 -10.03
C VAL A 29 8.24 -5.92 -9.08
N GLY A 30 7.11 -5.63 -8.44
CA GLY A 30 7.04 -4.58 -7.42
C GLY A 30 6.52 -5.14 -6.13
N ARG A 31 6.98 -4.60 -5.02
CA ARG A 31 6.53 -5.02 -3.71
C ARG A 31 6.57 -3.86 -2.73
N ILE A 32 5.77 -3.98 -1.68
CA ILE A 32 5.75 -3.02 -0.59
C ILE A 32 6.06 -3.80 0.69
N SER A 33 7.26 -3.64 1.22
CA SER A 33 7.71 -4.44 2.36
C SER A 33 6.86 -4.22 3.62
N LEU A 34 6.31 -3.02 3.79
CA LEU A 34 5.44 -2.71 4.93
C LEU A 34 4.11 -3.45 4.87
N CYS A 35 3.68 -3.83 3.67
CA CYS A 35 2.41 -4.51 3.45
C CYS A 35 2.71 -5.91 2.94
N LYS A 36 2.89 -6.84 3.87
CA LYS A 36 3.29 -8.21 3.52
C LYS A 36 2.26 -8.86 2.60
N GLY A 37 2.77 -9.45 1.53
CA GLY A 37 1.94 -10.11 0.54
C GLY A 37 1.51 -9.22 -0.61
N VAL A 38 1.79 -7.92 -0.53
CA VAL A 38 1.48 -7.02 -1.64
C VAL A 38 2.63 -7.05 -2.63
N MET A 39 2.38 -7.69 -3.78
CA MET A 39 3.38 -7.89 -4.82
C MET A 39 2.66 -7.94 -6.17
N ALA A 40 3.28 -7.41 -7.19
CA ALA A 40 2.71 -7.39 -8.53
C ALA A 40 3.79 -7.48 -9.58
N PHE A 41 3.39 -7.85 -10.78
CA PHE A 41 4.29 -8.00 -11.93
C PHE A 41 3.74 -7.19 -13.09
N GLY A 42 4.62 -6.79 -14.01
CA GLY A 42 4.22 -6.11 -15.21
C GLY A 42 5.27 -6.21 -16.29
N SER A 43 4.84 -6.07 -17.54
CA SER A 43 5.75 -6.07 -18.68
C SER A 43 6.56 -4.79 -18.78
N THR A 44 6.02 -3.70 -18.23
CA THR A 44 6.71 -2.42 -18.12
C THR A 44 6.67 -1.97 -16.67
N LEU A 45 7.53 -1.02 -16.32
CA LEU A 45 7.54 -0.48 -14.97
C LEU A 45 6.20 0.18 -14.64
N ARG A 46 5.63 0.92 -15.60
CA ARG A 46 4.34 1.58 -15.40
C ARG A 46 3.23 0.57 -15.14
N GLU A 47 3.20 -0.51 -15.93
CA GLU A 47 2.21 -1.57 -15.76
C GLU A 47 2.35 -2.23 -14.39
N CYS A 48 3.60 -2.50 -14.00
CA CYS A 48 3.89 -3.08 -12.68
C CYS A 48 3.38 -2.17 -11.56
N GLU A 49 3.62 -0.86 -11.69
CA GLU A 49 3.18 0.11 -10.70
C GLU A 49 1.65 0.15 -10.59
N GLU A 50 0.96 0.14 -11.73
CA GLU A 50 -0.50 0.14 -11.75
C GLU A 50 -1.06 -1.13 -11.11
N GLU A 51 -0.47 -2.27 -11.43
CA GLU A 51 -0.89 -3.54 -10.83
C GLU A 51 -0.61 -3.59 -9.34
N LEU A 52 0.53 -3.02 -8.92
CA LEU A 52 0.87 -2.99 -7.51
C LEU A 52 -0.12 -2.14 -6.72
N ARG A 53 -0.51 -0.99 -7.26
CA ARG A 53 -1.51 -0.13 -6.63
C ARG A 53 -2.84 -0.86 -6.51
N SER A 54 -3.27 -1.53 -7.57
CA SER A 54 -4.52 -2.30 -7.56
C SER A 54 -4.48 -3.42 -6.53
N THR A 55 -3.36 -4.12 -6.44
CA THR A 55 -3.18 -5.19 -5.46
C THR A 55 -3.22 -4.63 -4.04
N LEU A 56 -2.60 -3.48 -3.83
CA LEU A 56 -2.62 -2.80 -2.52
C LEU A 56 -4.04 -2.42 -2.11
N GLU A 57 -4.82 -1.86 -3.05
CA GLU A 57 -6.20 -1.47 -2.78
C GLU A 57 -7.03 -2.68 -2.35
N ASP A 58 -6.89 -3.79 -3.07
CA ASP A 58 -7.58 -5.03 -2.73
C ASP A 58 -7.13 -5.58 -1.37
N TRP A 59 -5.84 -5.52 -1.10
CA TRP A 59 -5.28 -5.98 0.16
C TRP A 59 -5.84 -5.18 1.35
N ILE A 60 -5.95 -3.86 1.20
CA ILE A 60 -6.53 -3.00 2.23
C ILE A 60 -8.01 -3.38 2.45
N LEU A 61 -8.76 -3.50 1.37
CA LEU A 61 -10.18 -3.81 1.44
C LEU A 61 -10.42 -5.15 2.15
N VAL A 62 -9.68 -6.17 1.75
CA VAL A 62 -9.80 -7.50 2.35
C VAL A 62 -9.38 -7.47 3.81
N GLY A 63 -8.29 -6.77 4.12
CA GLY A 63 -7.82 -6.64 5.49
C GLY A 63 -8.84 -5.99 6.40
N LEU A 64 -9.42 -4.88 5.96
CA LEU A 64 -10.46 -4.20 6.73
C LEU A 64 -11.69 -5.08 6.93
N LYS A 65 -12.08 -5.80 5.88
CA LYS A 65 -13.25 -6.67 5.90
C LYS A 65 -13.09 -7.84 6.86
N LEU A 66 -11.89 -8.39 6.93
CA LEU A 66 -11.59 -9.54 7.78
C LEU A 66 -11.10 -9.14 9.18
N GLY A 67 -10.97 -7.85 9.43
CA GLY A 67 -10.51 -7.37 10.73
C GLY A 67 -9.02 -7.56 10.98
N HIS A 68 -8.23 -7.70 9.92
CA HIS A 68 -6.78 -7.79 10.06
C HIS A 68 -6.20 -6.46 10.49
N LEU A 69 -5.13 -6.50 11.28
CA LEU A 69 -4.41 -5.29 11.63
C LEU A 69 -3.56 -4.85 10.44
N LEU A 70 -3.80 -3.64 9.97
CA LEU A 70 -3.02 -3.04 8.90
C LEU A 70 -1.90 -2.18 9.50
N PRO A 71 -0.73 -2.14 8.86
CA PRO A 71 0.36 -1.32 9.39
C PRO A 71 0.00 0.16 9.37
N VAL A 72 0.48 0.89 10.36
CA VAL A 72 0.38 2.35 10.39
C VAL A 72 1.50 2.87 9.48
N ILE A 73 1.13 3.66 8.48
CA ILE A 73 2.10 4.19 7.51
C ILE A 73 2.02 5.72 7.53
N ALA A 74 3.15 6.36 7.74
CA ALA A 74 3.25 7.82 7.82
C ALA A 74 2.23 8.42 8.80
N GLY A 75 2.00 7.73 9.92
CA GLY A 75 1.05 8.17 10.92
C GLY A 75 -0.41 7.92 10.59
N ILE A 76 -0.68 7.25 9.48
CA ILE A 76 -2.06 6.97 9.04
C ILE A 76 -2.46 5.59 9.53
N ASN A 77 -3.51 5.55 10.33
CA ASN A 77 -4.04 4.32 10.90
C ASN A 77 -5.43 4.06 10.32
N LEU A 78 -5.59 2.92 9.66
CA LEU A 78 -6.87 2.53 9.06
C LEU A 78 -7.62 1.50 9.92
N ASN A 79 -7.05 1.08 11.04
CA ASN A 79 -7.67 0.08 11.89
C ASN A 79 -8.80 0.70 12.69
N LYS A 80 -9.84 -0.05 12.96
CA LYS A 80 -11.02 0.37 13.73
C LYS A 80 -11.58 1.71 13.27
N GLU A 81 -10.97 2.82 13.70
CA GLU A 81 -11.37 4.17 13.31
C GLU A 81 -10.26 4.80 12.50
N PRO A 82 -10.43 4.94 11.18
CA PRO A 82 -9.39 5.56 10.35
C PRO A 82 -9.04 6.95 10.89
N SER A 83 -7.76 7.16 11.10
CA SER A 83 -7.30 8.41 11.71
C SER A 83 -5.84 8.67 11.35
N TYR A 84 -5.42 9.91 11.58
CA TYR A 84 -4.01 10.27 11.52
C TYR A 84 -3.46 10.26 12.95
N GLU A 85 -2.36 9.56 13.13
CA GLU A 85 -1.67 9.58 14.41
C GLU A 85 -0.63 10.70 14.38
N PRO A 86 -0.41 11.39 15.50
CA PRO A 86 0.61 12.45 15.53
C PRO A 86 1.99 11.85 15.24
N VAL A 87 2.59 12.28 14.14
CA VAL A 87 3.92 11.81 13.77
C VAL A 87 4.94 12.48 14.67
N GLY A 88 5.76 11.67 15.33
CA GLY A 88 6.76 12.19 16.24
C GLY A 88 6.22 12.67 17.58
N ALA A 89 4.94 12.45 17.86
CA ALA A 89 4.36 12.80 19.15
C ALA A 89 4.91 11.88 20.22
N LEU A 90 5.05 12.42 21.38
CA LEU A 90 5.56 11.66 22.53
C LEU A 90 4.57 11.68 23.67
#